data_f328d90391122d88d429ddabfb4654e1
#
_entry.id   f328d90391122d88d429ddabfb4654e1
#
_cell.length_a   1.000
_cell.length_b   1.000
_cell.length_c   1.000
_cell.angle_alpha   90.00
_cell.angle_beta   90.00
_cell.angle_gamma   90.00
#
_symmetry.space_group_name_H-M   'P 1'
#
loop_
_entity.id
_entity.type
_entity.pdbx_description
1 polymer ?
#
loop_
_entity_poly.entity_id
_entity_poly.type
_entity_poly.pdbx_seq_one_letter_code
_entity_poly.pdbx_strand_id
1 'polypeptide(L)'
;MAGSKSLSTAALAKEDEFYTQLSDIEKELRHYRKHFKNKVVLCNCDDPFESNFFKYFVLNFNRLGLKKLIATCYYSSPIVGKQLSFVEDATGQLSFAFGDEIVEEVPLKRPYKAIVTQVYDKTGDGGVDMVDVAELFKSGENQLSELKGDGDFRSPECLELLDESDIVVTNPPFSLFRQYLATLVEHEKQFLIIGSQNNVTYKEVFTLMMANKVWLGYKAGDMAFTVPDYYQPRETRYWEDENGQKWRSLGNICWYTNLDIKKRHEDMILVKKYSPEMYPRYDNYDAIEVSKVADIPCDYKGIMGVPITFMDKYSPEQFVILGRRGDLEWAQNECTFYTPPSAELQKKYKAMNKTWRVQNTYVLDKNGVPQITYGRIFIRYTDQWIANHPEDFKEVQS
;
A
#
# COMPACT_ATOMS: atom_id res chain seq x y z
N MET A 1 14.81 -0.97 -15.70
CA MET A 1 14.75 -2.45 -15.71
C MET A 1 15.60 -3.14 -14.63
N ALA A 2 16.25 -2.40 -13.76
CA ALA A 2 16.99 -2.96 -12.61
C ALA A 2 16.08 -3.39 -11.43
N GLY A 3 14.90 -2.79 -11.27
CA GLY A 3 14.02 -3.08 -10.12
C GLY A 3 13.32 -4.45 -10.15
N SER A 4 13.04 -4.99 -11.35
CA SER A 4 12.32 -6.29 -11.47
C SER A 4 13.19 -7.52 -11.12
N LYS A 5 14.49 -7.46 -11.41
CA LYS A 5 15.43 -8.55 -11.07
C LYS A 5 15.75 -8.61 -9.57
N SER A 6 15.77 -7.44 -8.89
CA SER A 6 16.06 -7.41 -7.45
C SER A 6 14.89 -7.95 -6.61
N LEU A 7 13.65 -7.69 -7.00
CA LEU A 7 12.47 -8.19 -6.27
C LEU A 7 12.26 -9.70 -6.44
N SER A 8 12.50 -10.25 -7.65
CA SER A 8 12.43 -11.69 -7.86
C SER A 8 13.54 -12.44 -7.11
N THR A 9 14.73 -11.84 -6.98
CA THR A 9 15.84 -12.39 -6.20
C THR A 9 15.56 -12.28 -4.70
N ALA A 10 14.96 -11.19 -4.24
CA ALA A 10 14.57 -10.99 -2.84
C ALA A 10 13.47 -11.99 -2.42
N ALA A 11 12.47 -12.24 -3.28
CA ALA A 11 11.44 -13.24 -3.03
C ALA A 11 12.01 -14.67 -2.92
N LEU A 12 12.98 -15.01 -3.79
CA LEU A 12 13.70 -16.30 -3.73
C LEU A 12 14.59 -16.42 -2.48
N ALA A 13 15.13 -15.29 -1.99
CA ALA A 13 15.99 -15.23 -0.81
C ALA A 13 15.22 -15.03 0.50
N LYS A 14 13.87 -14.91 0.46
CA LYS A 14 13.01 -14.56 1.62
C LYS A 14 13.39 -13.22 2.27
N GLU A 15 13.87 -12.26 1.49
CA GLU A 15 14.31 -10.94 1.97
C GLU A 15 13.22 -9.85 1.84
N ASP A 16 11.96 -10.19 1.67
CA ASP A 16 10.83 -9.26 1.56
C ASP A 16 9.81 -9.39 2.72
N GLU A 17 10.22 -10.04 3.82
CA GLU A 17 9.48 -10.07 5.07
C GLU A 17 9.86 -8.85 5.92
N PHE A 18 8.88 -7.98 6.16
CA PHE A 18 9.03 -6.73 6.91
C PHE A 18 7.95 -6.63 7.96
N TYR A 19 8.33 -6.63 9.24
CA TYR A 19 7.39 -6.53 10.36
C TYR A 19 7.08 -5.07 10.69
N THR A 20 5.84 -4.69 10.47
CA THR A 20 5.35 -3.31 10.67
C THR A 20 5.27 -2.97 12.15
N GLN A 21 5.72 -1.76 12.52
CA GLN A 21 5.69 -1.31 13.91
C GLN A 21 4.27 -0.99 14.39
N LEU A 22 3.95 -1.39 15.62
CA LEU A 22 2.64 -1.16 16.22
C LEU A 22 2.24 0.33 16.17
N SER A 23 3.18 1.23 16.44
CA SER A 23 2.94 2.68 16.40
C SER A 23 2.54 3.19 15.02
N ASP A 24 3.03 2.58 13.93
CA ASP A 24 2.67 2.95 12.57
C ASP A 24 1.30 2.39 12.19
N ILE A 25 0.98 1.19 12.66
CA ILE A 25 -0.35 0.59 12.54
C ILE A 25 -1.38 1.47 13.27
N GLU A 26 -1.13 1.85 14.52
CA GLU A 26 -2.03 2.68 15.31
C GLU A 26 -2.28 4.05 14.68
N LYS A 27 -1.23 4.71 14.16
CA LYS A 27 -1.33 6.01 13.49
C LYS A 27 -2.22 5.95 12.25
N GLU A 28 -2.19 4.88 11.51
CA GLU A 28 -3.04 4.71 10.33
C GLU A 28 -4.44 4.26 10.71
N LEU A 29 -4.57 3.15 11.47
CA LEU A 29 -5.85 2.50 11.74
C LEU A 29 -6.83 3.35 12.57
N ARG A 30 -6.34 4.35 13.32
CA ARG A 30 -7.21 5.30 14.05
C ARG A 30 -8.24 5.99 13.15
N HIS A 31 -7.93 6.14 11.85
CA HIS A 31 -8.80 6.79 10.88
C HIS A 31 -9.90 5.87 10.33
N TYR A 32 -9.78 4.56 10.56
CA TYR A 32 -10.66 3.52 10.00
C TYR A 32 -11.57 2.84 11.02
N ARG A 33 -11.55 3.25 12.30
CA ARG A 33 -12.27 2.57 13.41
C ARG A 33 -13.73 2.26 13.10
N LYS A 34 -14.44 3.19 12.43
CA LYS A 34 -15.86 3.02 12.08
C LYS A 34 -16.12 1.84 11.15
N HIS A 35 -15.12 1.42 10.36
CA HIS A 35 -15.26 0.34 9.39
C HIS A 35 -15.18 -1.04 10.03
N PHE A 36 -14.61 -1.17 11.22
CA PHE A 36 -14.36 -2.45 11.86
C PHE A 36 -15.54 -3.00 12.68
N LYS A 37 -16.51 -2.13 13.03
CA LYS A 37 -17.62 -2.52 13.91
C LYS A 37 -18.45 -3.66 13.28
N ASN A 38 -18.60 -4.77 14.04
CA ASN A 38 -19.32 -5.98 13.65
C ASN A 38 -18.77 -6.65 12.37
N LYS A 39 -17.44 -6.55 12.16
CA LYS A 39 -16.75 -7.09 10.99
C LYS A 39 -15.83 -8.26 11.35
N VAL A 40 -15.62 -9.14 10.38
CA VAL A 40 -14.60 -10.18 10.40
C VAL A 40 -13.35 -9.60 9.75
N VAL A 41 -12.26 -9.49 10.52
CA VAL A 41 -10.98 -8.97 10.05
C VAL A 41 -10.03 -10.14 9.80
N LEU A 42 -9.31 -10.09 8.68
CA LEU A 42 -8.29 -11.07 8.30
C LEU A 42 -6.91 -10.41 8.23
N CYS A 43 -5.93 -11.00 8.93
CA CYS A 43 -4.50 -10.68 8.87
C CYS A 43 -3.77 -11.94 8.37
N ASN A 44 -3.38 -12.01 7.10
CA ASN A 44 -2.98 -13.27 6.47
C ASN A 44 -1.58 -13.29 5.85
N CYS A 45 -0.68 -12.41 6.25
CA CYS A 45 0.67 -12.38 5.69
C CYS A 45 1.78 -12.40 6.75
N ASP A 46 1.44 -12.13 7.98
CA ASP A 46 2.36 -12.13 9.11
C ASP A 46 2.01 -13.24 10.08
N ASP A 47 3.03 -13.76 10.78
CA ASP A 47 2.78 -14.69 11.88
C ASP A 47 1.91 -14.04 12.96
N PRO A 48 0.77 -14.64 13.37
CA PRO A 48 -0.14 -14.05 14.35
C PRO A 48 0.52 -13.63 15.66
N PHE A 49 1.53 -14.35 16.14
CA PHE A 49 2.16 -14.07 17.42
C PHE A 49 3.30 -13.03 17.33
N GLU A 50 3.93 -12.89 16.18
CA GLU A 50 4.93 -11.84 15.93
C GLU A 50 4.30 -10.59 15.34
N SER A 51 3.19 -10.74 14.62
CA SER A 51 2.54 -9.65 13.90
C SER A 51 1.95 -8.59 14.84
N ASN A 52 2.40 -7.36 14.65
CA ASN A 52 1.79 -6.23 15.33
C ASN A 52 0.37 -5.93 14.81
N PHE A 53 -0.03 -6.44 13.64
CA PHE A 53 -1.43 -6.36 13.19
C PHE A 53 -2.33 -7.22 14.07
N PHE A 54 -1.94 -8.47 14.32
CA PHE A 54 -2.69 -9.34 15.21
C PHE A 54 -2.78 -8.74 16.62
N LYS A 55 -1.65 -8.29 17.20
CA LYS A 55 -1.59 -7.63 18.50
C LYS A 55 -2.52 -6.40 18.56
N TYR A 56 -2.49 -5.55 17.54
CA TYR A 56 -3.36 -4.38 17.47
C TYR A 56 -4.84 -4.78 17.51
N PHE A 57 -5.27 -5.71 16.67
CA PHE A 57 -6.67 -6.07 16.58
C PHE A 57 -7.16 -6.84 17.79
N VAL A 58 -6.37 -7.73 18.35
CA VAL A 58 -6.77 -8.50 19.54
C VAL A 58 -6.89 -7.61 20.75
N LEU A 59 -5.93 -6.73 21.02
CA LEU A 59 -5.98 -5.79 22.16
C LEU A 59 -7.05 -4.71 22.00
N ASN A 60 -7.49 -4.43 20.78
CA ASN A 60 -8.56 -3.49 20.51
C ASN A 60 -9.89 -4.17 20.11
N PHE A 61 -10.01 -5.48 20.26
CA PHE A 61 -11.12 -6.29 19.77
C PHE A 61 -12.49 -5.71 20.22
N ASN A 62 -12.67 -5.53 21.51
CA ASN A 62 -13.90 -4.99 22.10
C ASN A 62 -14.10 -3.51 21.75
N ARG A 63 -13.04 -2.70 21.78
CA ARG A 63 -13.11 -1.27 21.47
C ARG A 63 -13.49 -1.00 20.01
N LEU A 64 -13.04 -1.84 19.09
CA LEU A 64 -13.40 -1.79 17.68
C LEU A 64 -14.75 -2.45 17.41
N GLY A 65 -15.25 -3.26 18.34
CA GLY A 65 -16.48 -4.04 18.22
C GLY A 65 -16.38 -5.09 17.11
N LEU A 66 -15.25 -5.79 17.01
CA LEU A 66 -15.05 -6.83 16.02
C LEU A 66 -16.02 -7.98 16.24
N LYS A 67 -16.47 -8.59 15.16
CA LYS A 67 -17.20 -9.85 15.21
C LYS A 67 -16.26 -11.05 15.34
N LYS A 68 -15.14 -11.01 14.61
CA LYS A 68 -14.12 -12.08 14.55
C LYS A 68 -12.80 -11.50 14.06
N LEU A 69 -11.69 -12.02 14.56
CA LEU A 69 -10.36 -11.82 14.00
C LEU A 69 -9.83 -13.17 13.53
N ILE A 70 -9.35 -13.22 12.31
CA ILE A 70 -8.66 -14.37 11.72
C ILE A 70 -7.24 -13.95 11.38
N ALA A 71 -6.27 -14.77 11.73
CA ALA A 71 -4.88 -14.56 11.30
C ALA A 71 -4.28 -15.87 10.81
N THR A 72 -3.45 -15.82 9.78
CA THR A 72 -2.77 -16.99 9.22
C THR A 72 -1.31 -16.67 8.98
N CYS A 73 -0.42 -17.63 9.17
CA CYS A 73 0.99 -17.50 8.82
C CYS A 73 1.32 -18.35 7.59
N TYR A 74 2.38 -17.95 6.91
CA TYR A 74 3.01 -18.75 5.87
C TYR A 74 3.99 -19.75 6.49
N TYR A 75 4.25 -20.84 5.81
CA TYR A 75 5.12 -21.94 6.24
C TYR A 75 6.54 -21.50 6.70
N SER A 76 7.03 -20.37 6.24
CA SER A 76 8.35 -19.84 6.63
C SER A 76 8.40 -19.14 7.99
N SER A 77 7.26 -19.01 8.68
CA SER A 77 7.26 -18.39 10.00
C SER A 77 8.24 -19.08 10.96
N PRO A 78 9.08 -18.32 11.69
CA PRO A 78 10.05 -18.88 12.61
C PRO A 78 9.43 -19.64 13.78
N ILE A 79 8.14 -19.49 14.02
CA ILE A 79 7.41 -20.12 15.13
C ILE A 79 6.68 -21.39 14.71
N VAL A 80 6.57 -21.67 13.43
CA VAL A 80 5.94 -22.90 12.94
C VAL A 80 6.69 -24.11 13.45
N GLY A 81 6.00 -24.97 14.19
CA GLY A 81 6.55 -26.21 14.79
C GLY A 81 7.13 -26.05 16.19
N LYS A 82 7.03 -24.88 16.83
CA LYS A 82 7.37 -24.69 18.23
C LYS A 82 6.14 -24.86 19.13
N GLN A 83 6.34 -25.42 20.33
CA GLN A 83 5.27 -25.52 21.32
C GLN A 83 5.02 -24.13 21.92
N LEU A 84 3.77 -23.71 21.97
CA LEU A 84 3.39 -22.43 22.54
C LEU A 84 3.69 -22.42 24.04
N SER A 85 4.61 -21.58 24.46
CA SER A 85 4.90 -21.31 25.87
C SER A 85 4.94 -19.80 26.11
N PHE A 86 4.70 -19.39 27.35
CA PHE A 86 4.71 -17.98 27.76
C PHE A 86 5.96 -17.76 28.58
N VAL A 87 6.74 -16.76 28.22
CA VAL A 87 7.93 -16.34 28.94
C VAL A 87 7.76 -14.85 29.29
N GLU A 88 7.91 -14.57 30.58
CA GLU A 88 8.05 -13.22 31.09
C GLU A 88 9.50 -12.78 30.88
N ASP A 89 9.72 -11.69 30.16
CA ASP A 89 11.06 -11.15 29.97
C ASP A 89 11.56 -10.44 31.25
N ALA A 90 12.84 -10.06 31.28
CA ALA A 90 13.46 -9.40 32.43
C ALA A 90 12.84 -8.04 32.79
N THR A 91 11.94 -7.52 31.97
CA THR A 91 11.21 -6.24 32.17
C THR A 91 9.77 -6.46 32.67
N GLY A 92 9.35 -7.73 32.84
CA GLY A 92 7.97 -8.07 33.20
C GLY A 92 7.01 -8.05 32.01
N GLN A 93 7.53 -7.92 30.79
CA GLN A 93 6.72 -7.96 29.59
C GLN A 93 6.56 -9.42 29.13
N LEU A 94 5.31 -9.89 29.08
CA LEU A 94 5.01 -11.24 28.61
C LEU A 94 5.06 -11.28 27.09
N SER A 95 5.92 -12.14 26.58
CA SER A 95 5.99 -12.51 25.19
C SER A 95 5.62 -13.98 25.00
N PHE A 96 5.08 -14.31 23.83
CA PHE A 96 4.93 -15.72 23.47
C PHE A 96 6.34 -16.27 23.23
N ALA A 97 6.77 -17.23 24.05
CA ALA A 97 7.95 -18.01 23.78
C ALA A 97 7.54 -19.43 23.37
N PHE A 98 8.27 -19.98 22.46
CA PHE A 98 8.12 -21.37 22.04
C PHE A 98 9.24 -22.17 22.67
N GLY A 99 8.88 -23.15 23.52
CA GLY A 99 9.86 -23.98 24.20
C GLY A 99 10.67 -24.79 23.20
N ASP A 100 11.99 -24.79 23.41
CA ASP A 100 12.94 -25.70 22.72
C ASP A 100 12.88 -27.09 23.40
N GLU A 101 11.76 -27.77 23.37
CA GLU A 101 11.81 -29.21 23.60
C GLU A 101 12.37 -29.87 22.34
N ILE A 102 13.61 -30.39 22.48
CA ILE A 102 14.26 -31.22 21.48
C ILE A 102 13.47 -32.53 21.36
N VAL A 103 12.51 -32.52 20.44
CA VAL A 103 11.93 -33.77 19.96
C VAL A 103 12.80 -34.21 18.78
N GLU A 104 13.39 -35.39 18.86
CA GLU A 104 14.31 -35.94 17.86
C GLU A 104 13.73 -36.23 16.48
N GLU A 105 12.46 -35.94 16.25
CA GLU A 105 11.85 -35.89 14.92
C GLU A 105 11.64 -34.45 14.54
N VAL A 106 12.28 -33.99 13.45
CA VAL A 106 12.08 -32.66 12.87
C VAL A 106 10.58 -32.49 12.57
N PRO A 107 9.82 -31.75 13.36
CA PRO A 107 8.41 -31.59 13.10
C PRO A 107 8.27 -30.93 11.74
N LEU A 108 7.46 -31.47 10.88
CA LEU A 108 7.05 -30.80 9.66
C LEU A 108 6.50 -29.44 10.07
N LYS A 109 7.20 -28.36 9.71
CA LYS A 109 6.77 -26.99 9.98
C LYS A 109 5.45 -26.77 9.23
N ARG A 110 4.34 -26.81 9.93
CA ARG A 110 3.01 -26.56 9.35
C ARG A 110 2.56 -25.18 9.72
N PRO A 111 2.13 -24.37 8.76
CA PRO A 111 1.49 -23.11 9.04
C PRO A 111 0.19 -23.33 9.83
N TYR A 112 -0.25 -22.28 10.52
CA TYR A 112 -1.43 -22.36 11.37
C TYR A 112 -2.31 -21.11 11.20
N LYS A 113 -3.53 -21.23 11.70
CA LYS A 113 -4.48 -20.12 11.80
C LYS A 113 -4.91 -19.89 13.24
N ALA A 114 -5.05 -18.64 13.60
CA ALA A 114 -5.60 -18.17 14.85
C ALA A 114 -6.98 -17.53 14.58
N ILE A 115 -8.00 -17.94 15.32
CA ILE A 115 -9.36 -17.40 15.23
C ILE A 115 -9.76 -16.90 16.61
N VAL A 116 -10.02 -15.58 16.71
CA VAL A 116 -10.44 -14.91 17.93
C VAL A 116 -11.87 -14.46 17.77
N THR A 117 -12.73 -14.90 18.68
CA THR A 117 -14.15 -14.53 18.73
C THR A 117 -14.53 -13.79 20.01
N GLN A 118 -13.65 -13.82 21.01
CA GLN A 118 -13.85 -13.11 22.26
C GLN A 118 -12.51 -12.75 22.89
N VAL A 119 -12.50 -11.62 23.58
CA VAL A 119 -11.35 -11.13 24.34
C VAL A 119 -11.86 -10.49 25.64
N TYR A 120 -11.35 -10.93 26.78
CA TYR A 120 -11.67 -10.38 28.08
C TYR A 120 -10.54 -10.65 29.07
N ASP A 121 -10.52 -9.96 30.19
CA ASP A 121 -9.59 -10.19 31.30
C ASP A 121 -9.80 -11.61 31.86
N LYS A 122 -9.01 -12.56 31.40
CA LYS A 122 -9.06 -13.96 31.78
C LYS A 122 -8.26 -14.25 33.02
N THR A 123 -7.20 -13.46 33.24
CA THR A 123 -6.28 -13.59 34.38
C THR A 123 -6.84 -12.91 35.63
N GLY A 124 -7.73 -11.93 35.47
CA GLY A 124 -8.37 -11.20 36.57
C GLY A 124 -7.51 -10.10 37.17
N ASP A 125 -6.52 -9.59 36.41
CA ASP A 125 -5.60 -8.54 36.87
C ASP A 125 -6.14 -7.12 36.67
N GLY A 126 -7.28 -6.96 36.01
CA GLY A 126 -7.99 -5.69 35.81
C GLY A 126 -7.75 -5.04 34.46
N GLY A 127 -7.03 -5.69 33.55
CA GLY A 127 -6.79 -5.27 32.17
C GLY A 127 -6.94 -6.39 31.16
N VAL A 128 -6.87 -6.06 29.88
CA VAL A 128 -6.77 -7.04 28.82
C VAL A 128 -5.42 -6.90 28.15
N ASP A 129 -4.64 -7.95 28.19
CA ASP A 129 -3.33 -8.00 27.56
C ASP A 129 -3.10 -9.30 26.76
N MET A 130 -1.86 -9.53 26.32
CA MET A 130 -1.53 -10.72 25.53
C MET A 130 -1.52 -12.01 26.37
N VAL A 131 -1.46 -11.94 27.69
CA VAL A 131 -1.57 -13.10 28.57
C VAL A 131 -2.99 -13.65 28.56
N ASP A 132 -3.97 -12.74 28.66
CA ASP A 132 -5.39 -13.12 28.56
C ASP A 132 -5.69 -13.80 27.24
N VAL A 133 -5.17 -13.22 26.14
CA VAL A 133 -5.32 -13.80 24.79
C VAL A 133 -4.75 -15.21 24.74
N ALA A 134 -3.62 -15.42 25.34
CA ALA A 134 -2.97 -16.70 25.44
C ALA A 134 -3.77 -17.73 26.23
N GLU A 135 -4.28 -17.33 27.41
CA GLU A 135 -5.10 -18.20 28.22
C GLU A 135 -6.44 -18.56 27.51
N LEU A 136 -7.01 -17.61 26.73
CA LEU A 136 -8.19 -17.89 25.91
C LEU A 136 -7.94 -18.90 24.79
N PHE A 137 -6.72 -18.94 24.24
CA PHE A 137 -6.34 -20.01 23.30
C PHE A 137 -6.11 -21.35 24.02
N LYS A 138 -5.43 -21.36 25.15
CA LYS A 138 -5.18 -22.58 25.95
C LYS A 138 -6.50 -23.23 26.45
N SER A 139 -7.46 -22.41 26.87
CA SER A 139 -8.76 -22.90 27.32
C SER A 139 -9.68 -23.36 26.19
N GLY A 140 -9.29 -23.14 24.92
CA GLY A 140 -10.10 -23.47 23.75
C GLY A 140 -11.26 -22.51 23.47
N GLU A 141 -11.31 -21.36 24.16
CA GLU A 141 -12.32 -20.33 23.94
C GLU A 141 -12.06 -19.51 22.66
N ASN A 142 -10.78 -19.44 22.26
CA ASN A 142 -10.36 -19.04 20.92
C ASN A 142 -9.66 -20.23 20.26
N GLN A 143 -9.63 -20.26 18.93
CA GLN A 143 -9.16 -21.42 18.20
C GLN A 143 -7.78 -21.19 17.60
N LEU A 144 -6.85 -22.10 17.86
CA LEU A 144 -5.57 -22.23 17.19
C LEU A 144 -5.53 -23.60 16.50
N SER A 145 -5.28 -23.64 15.20
CA SER A 145 -5.27 -24.90 14.43
C SER A 145 -4.32 -24.84 13.25
N GLU A 146 -3.71 -25.98 12.90
CA GLU A 146 -2.86 -26.06 11.71
C GLU A 146 -3.65 -25.83 10.42
N LEU A 147 -2.99 -25.22 9.44
CA LEU A 147 -3.44 -25.18 8.05
C LEU A 147 -3.07 -26.50 7.36
N LYS A 148 -3.90 -26.94 6.42
CA LYS A 148 -3.63 -28.15 5.63
C LYS A 148 -2.55 -27.94 4.57
N GLY A 149 -2.40 -26.69 4.08
CA GLY A 149 -1.46 -26.27 3.06
C GLY A 149 -0.22 -25.58 3.62
N ASP A 150 0.44 -24.82 2.78
CA ASP A 150 1.64 -24.05 3.10
C ASP A 150 1.37 -22.62 3.65
N GLY A 151 0.09 -22.25 3.77
CA GLY A 151 -0.34 -20.92 4.20
C GLY A 151 -0.23 -19.84 3.14
N ASP A 152 0.05 -20.19 1.88
CA ASP A 152 0.02 -19.23 0.78
C ASP A 152 -1.39 -18.63 0.65
N PHE A 153 -1.47 -17.31 0.53
CA PHE A 153 -2.76 -16.59 0.44
C PHE A 153 -3.62 -17.03 -0.75
N ARG A 154 -3.05 -17.70 -1.75
CA ARG A 154 -3.73 -18.25 -2.92
C ARG A 154 -4.20 -19.69 -2.73
N SER A 155 -3.83 -20.32 -1.63
CA SER A 155 -4.28 -21.70 -1.35
C SER A 155 -5.79 -21.76 -1.14
N PRO A 156 -6.46 -22.86 -1.50
CA PRO A 156 -7.92 -22.98 -1.32
C PRO A 156 -8.37 -22.67 0.10
N GLU A 157 -7.66 -23.15 1.12
CA GLU A 157 -8.00 -22.91 2.52
C GLU A 157 -7.87 -21.42 2.91
N CYS A 158 -6.82 -20.74 2.42
CA CYS A 158 -6.64 -19.29 2.66
C CYS A 158 -7.69 -18.47 1.90
N LEU A 159 -8.11 -18.89 0.72
CA LEU A 159 -9.21 -18.26 -0.02
C LEU A 159 -10.56 -18.45 0.67
N GLU A 160 -10.83 -19.62 1.27
CA GLU A 160 -12.03 -19.83 2.10
C GLU A 160 -12.05 -18.86 3.30
N LEU A 161 -10.90 -18.67 3.97
CA LEU A 161 -10.78 -17.68 5.07
C LEU A 161 -10.91 -16.24 4.58
N LEU A 162 -10.40 -15.96 3.39
CA LEU A 162 -10.59 -14.68 2.72
C LEU A 162 -12.07 -14.44 2.45
N ASP A 163 -12.78 -15.41 1.91
CA ASP A 163 -14.21 -15.30 1.61
C ASP A 163 -15.07 -15.11 2.87
N GLU A 164 -14.68 -15.72 3.99
CA GLU A 164 -15.31 -15.51 5.30
C GLU A 164 -15.09 -14.09 5.83
N SER A 165 -13.99 -13.41 5.46
CA SER A 165 -13.63 -12.11 5.98
C SER A 165 -14.42 -10.98 5.31
N ASP A 166 -14.62 -9.88 6.05
CA ASP A 166 -15.13 -8.62 5.53
C ASP A 166 -14.00 -7.68 5.11
N ILE A 167 -12.94 -7.62 5.93
CA ILE A 167 -11.85 -6.65 5.77
C ILE A 167 -10.51 -7.35 5.95
N VAL A 168 -9.61 -7.13 5.02
CA VAL A 168 -8.22 -7.61 5.09
C VAL A 168 -7.29 -6.47 5.52
N VAL A 169 -6.51 -6.68 6.58
CA VAL A 169 -5.52 -5.69 7.06
C VAL A 169 -4.19 -6.38 7.30
N THR A 170 -3.18 -6.08 6.48
CA THR A 170 -1.90 -6.78 6.53
C THR A 170 -0.78 -6.03 5.80
N ASN A 171 0.45 -6.51 5.96
CA ASN A 171 1.60 -6.13 5.15
C ASN A 171 1.96 -7.31 4.21
N PRO A 172 1.46 -7.34 2.96
CA PRO A 172 1.75 -8.44 2.05
C PRO A 172 3.21 -8.38 1.57
N PRO A 173 3.82 -9.51 1.17
CA PRO A 173 5.13 -9.53 0.55
C PRO A 173 5.19 -8.57 -0.64
N PHE A 174 6.15 -7.63 -0.64
CA PHE A 174 6.20 -6.56 -1.66
C PHE A 174 6.39 -7.10 -3.08
N SER A 175 7.06 -8.24 -3.24
CA SER A 175 7.23 -8.92 -4.52
C SER A 175 5.92 -9.45 -5.09
N LEU A 176 4.95 -9.79 -4.24
CA LEU A 176 3.66 -10.37 -4.60
C LEU A 176 2.51 -9.34 -4.59
N PHE A 177 2.80 -8.07 -4.29
CA PHE A 177 1.79 -7.02 -4.07
C PHE A 177 0.72 -6.97 -5.19
N ARG A 178 1.12 -7.06 -6.46
CA ARG A 178 0.16 -7.01 -7.58
C ARG A 178 -0.81 -8.18 -7.59
N GLN A 179 -0.29 -9.39 -7.36
CA GLN A 179 -1.11 -10.60 -7.31
C GLN A 179 -2.05 -10.55 -6.09
N TYR A 180 -1.51 -10.12 -4.95
CA TYR A 180 -2.27 -9.96 -3.72
C TYR A 180 -3.43 -8.98 -3.88
N LEU A 181 -3.17 -7.78 -4.40
CA LEU A 181 -4.21 -6.80 -4.65
C LEU A 181 -5.26 -7.31 -5.66
N ALA A 182 -4.83 -8.02 -6.71
CA ALA A 182 -5.75 -8.62 -7.68
C ALA A 182 -6.70 -9.63 -7.01
N THR A 183 -6.17 -10.50 -6.14
CA THR A 183 -6.98 -11.46 -5.36
C THR A 183 -8.01 -10.74 -4.47
N LEU A 184 -7.61 -9.68 -3.76
CA LEU A 184 -8.55 -8.92 -2.92
C LEU A 184 -9.68 -8.28 -3.73
N VAL A 185 -9.38 -7.76 -4.91
CA VAL A 185 -10.36 -7.14 -5.80
C VAL A 185 -11.27 -8.19 -6.44
N GLU A 186 -10.74 -9.34 -6.84
CA GLU A 186 -11.49 -10.46 -7.41
C GLU A 186 -12.51 -11.02 -6.40
N HIS A 187 -12.11 -11.13 -5.13
CA HIS A 187 -12.98 -11.58 -4.03
C HIS A 187 -13.81 -10.44 -3.40
N GLU A 188 -13.84 -9.26 -4.03
CA GLU A 188 -14.62 -8.09 -3.59
C GLU A 188 -14.39 -7.69 -2.12
N LYS A 189 -13.18 -7.86 -1.61
CA LYS A 189 -12.86 -7.58 -0.21
C LYS A 189 -12.60 -6.10 0.04
N GLN A 190 -13.02 -5.63 1.21
CA GLN A 190 -12.51 -4.41 1.78
C GLN A 190 -11.08 -4.66 2.29
N PHE A 191 -10.19 -3.67 2.18
CA PHE A 191 -8.82 -3.87 2.61
C PHE A 191 -8.11 -2.59 3.02
N LEU A 192 -7.06 -2.77 3.80
CA LEU A 192 -6.06 -1.78 4.17
C LEU A 192 -4.70 -2.48 4.22
N ILE A 193 -3.87 -2.29 3.20
CA ILE A 193 -2.62 -3.02 3.02
C ILE A 193 -1.43 -2.09 2.78
N ILE A 194 -0.26 -2.52 3.22
CA ILE A 194 0.99 -1.78 3.01
C ILE A 194 1.59 -2.13 1.65
N GLY A 195 2.19 -1.13 1.00
CA GLY A 195 2.92 -1.33 -0.25
C GLY A 195 3.86 -0.18 -0.57
N SER A 196 4.65 -0.35 -1.62
CA SER A 196 5.49 0.73 -2.13
C SER A 196 4.66 1.77 -2.89
N GLN A 197 4.96 3.06 -2.70
CA GLN A 197 4.38 4.14 -3.54
C GLN A 197 4.63 3.92 -5.03
N ASN A 198 5.70 3.21 -5.39
CA ASN A 198 5.99 2.87 -6.78
C ASN A 198 4.93 1.94 -7.41
N ASN A 199 4.15 1.22 -6.58
CA ASN A 199 3.10 0.34 -7.09
C ASN A 199 2.00 1.11 -7.85
N VAL A 200 1.82 2.40 -7.57
CA VAL A 200 0.93 3.29 -8.36
C VAL A 200 1.32 3.31 -9.85
N THR A 201 2.59 3.04 -10.17
CA THR A 201 3.07 3.01 -11.55
C THR A 201 2.76 1.70 -12.29
N TYR A 202 2.29 0.67 -11.62
CA TYR A 202 1.85 -0.57 -12.29
C TYR A 202 0.51 -0.35 -12.99
N LYS A 203 0.35 -0.91 -14.20
CA LYS A 203 -0.86 -0.72 -15.02
C LYS A 203 -2.11 -1.17 -14.25
N GLU A 204 -2.04 -2.32 -13.64
CA GLU A 204 -3.15 -2.93 -12.90
C GLU A 204 -3.59 -2.06 -11.71
N VAL A 205 -2.63 -1.57 -10.92
CA VAL A 205 -2.89 -0.71 -9.75
C VAL A 205 -3.46 0.64 -10.20
N PHE A 206 -2.82 1.27 -11.19
CA PHE A 206 -3.26 2.56 -11.70
C PHE A 206 -4.67 2.51 -12.28
N THR A 207 -5.02 1.45 -13.02
CA THR A 207 -6.36 1.25 -13.56
C THR A 207 -7.42 1.18 -12.44
N LEU A 208 -7.12 0.49 -11.35
CA LEU A 208 -8.02 0.43 -10.19
C LEU A 208 -8.16 1.80 -9.50
N MET A 209 -7.06 2.56 -9.41
CA MET A 209 -7.08 3.91 -8.80
C MET A 209 -7.88 4.89 -9.68
N MET A 210 -7.67 4.86 -11.00
CA MET A 210 -8.41 5.67 -11.96
C MET A 210 -9.92 5.33 -11.95
N ALA A 211 -10.26 4.05 -11.77
CA ALA A 211 -11.65 3.59 -11.63
C ALA A 211 -12.25 3.85 -10.23
N ASN A 212 -11.54 4.56 -9.34
CA ASN A 212 -11.95 4.81 -7.97
C ASN A 212 -12.26 3.54 -7.15
N LYS A 213 -11.54 2.45 -7.41
CA LYS A 213 -11.65 1.18 -6.67
C LYS A 213 -10.56 1.02 -5.60
N VAL A 214 -9.47 1.78 -5.70
CA VAL A 214 -8.34 1.76 -4.76
C VAL A 214 -7.79 3.18 -4.63
N TRP A 215 -7.36 3.54 -3.44
CA TRP A 215 -6.69 4.82 -3.15
C TRP A 215 -5.65 4.68 -2.04
N LEU A 216 -4.90 5.76 -1.79
CA LEU A 216 -3.87 5.78 -0.77
C LEU A 216 -4.44 6.15 0.61
N GLY A 217 -3.93 5.50 1.66
CA GLY A 217 -4.24 5.83 3.05
C GLY A 217 -3.63 7.16 3.51
N TYR A 218 -3.61 7.35 4.83
CA TYR A 218 -3.13 8.61 5.43
C TYR A 218 -1.62 8.73 5.42
N LYS A 219 -0.91 7.67 5.80
CA LYS A 219 0.56 7.70 5.91
C LYS A 219 1.22 7.28 4.61
N ALA A 220 2.15 8.11 4.16
CA ALA A 220 3.06 7.83 3.06
C ALA A 220 4.46 8.36 3.37
N GLY A 221 5.50 7.72 2.84
CA GLY A 221 6.89 8.14 2.97
C GLY A 221 7.78 7.11 3.66
N ASP A 222 8.61 7.56 4.58
CA ASP A 222 9.57 6.72 5.29
C ASP A 222 8.88 5.85 6.36
N MET A 223 9.18 4.55 6.35
CA MET A 223 8.68 3.61 7.34
C MET A 223 9.80 2.64 7.71
N ALA A 224 9.98 2.41 9.01
CA ALA A 224 10.94 1.45 9.55
C ALA A 224 10.23 0.15 9.91
N PHE A 225 10.89 -0.95 9.61
CA PHE A 225 10.42 -2.30 9.86
C PHE A 225 11.47 -3.07 10.66
N THR A 226 11.06 -3.93 11.54
CA THR A 226 11.94 -4.99 11.99
C THR A 226 12.01 -6.07 10.92
N VAL A 227 13.16 -6.74 10.84
CA VAL A 227 13.40 -7.80 9.85
C VAL A 227 13.91 -9.05 10.56
N PRO A 228 13.71 -10.25 9.97
CA PRO A 228 14.19 -11.49 10.57
C PRO A 228 15.71 -11.54 10.75
N ASP A 229 16.20 -12.39 11.65
CA ASP A 229 17.64 -12.56 11.93
C ASP A 229 18.46 -12.99 10.72
N TYR A 230 17.88 -13.73 9.81
CA TYR A 230 18.54 -14.14 8.56
C TYR A 230 18.64 -13.02 7.50
N TYR A 231 18.00 -11.86 7.74
CA TYR A 231 18.05 -10.73 6.81
C TYR A 231 19.47 -10.21 6.65
N GLN A 232 19.92 -10.07 5.41
CA GLN A 232 21.29 -9.66 5.13
C GLN A 232 21.45 -8.13 5.28
N PRO A 233 22.53 -7.68 5.95
CA PRO A 233 22.84 -6.26 6.06
C PRO A 233 22.86 -5.55 4.71
N ARG A 234 22.42 -4.29 4.69
CA ARG A 234 22.43 -3.42 3.51
C ARG A 234 23.31 -2.20 3.76
N GLU A 235 23.93 -1.67 2.73
CA GLU A 235 24.79 -0.49 2.84
C GLU A 235 24.09 0.75 3.38
N THR A 236 22.79 0.87 3.12
CA THR A 236 21.98 2.03 3.52
C THR A 236 20.67 1.58 4.13
N ARG A 237 20.12 2.41 5.07
CA ARG A 237 18.81 2.20 5.67
C ARG A 237 18.65 0.83 6.37
N TYR A 238 19.74 0.30 6.93
CA TYR A 238 19.80 -0.89 7.76
C TYR A 238 20.60 -0.56 9.02
N TRP A 239 20.15 -1.05 10.16
CA TRP A 239 20.85 -0.95 11.45
C TRP A 239 20.41 -2.06 12.39
N GLU A 240 21.17 -2.25 13.44
CA GLU A 240 20.83 -3.08 14.57
C GLU A 240 20.71 -2.19 15.81
N ASP A 241 19.71 -2.41 16.63
CA ASP A 241 19.53 -1.66 17.87
C ASP A 241 20.35 -2.27 19.03
N GLU A 242 20.26 -1.66 20.22
CA GLU A 242 20.99 -2.08 21.41
C GLU A 242 20.67 -3.51 21.86
N ASN A 243 19.52 -4.04 21.46
CA ASN A 243 19.07 -5.40 21.77
C ASN A 243 19.43 -6.41 20.67
N GLY A 244 20.15 -5.98 19.63
CA GLY A 244 20.48 -6.82 18.47
C GLY A 244 19.35 -7.01 17.48
N GLN A 245 18.21 -6.32 17.65
CA GLN A 245 17.11 -6.37 16.70
C GLN A 245 17.51 -5.66 15.41
N LYS A 246 17.31 -6.35 14.30
CA LYS A 246 17.62 -5.84 12.95
C LYS A 246 16.47 -5.00 12.41
N TRP A 247 16.82 -3.88 11.80
CA TRP A 247 15.89 -2.90 11.25
C TRP A 247 16.18 -2.58 9.80
N ARG A 248 15.14 -2.30 9.07
CA ARG A 248 15.17 -1.83 7.69
C ARG A 248 14.20 -0.67 7.49
N SER A 249 14.67 0.47 6.99
CA SER A 249 13.79 1.59 6.61
C SER A 249 13.61 1.63 5.10
N LEU A 250 12.39 1.91 4.66
CA LEU A 250 12.01 2.09 3.27
C LEU A 250 11.33 3.46 3.11
N GLY A 251 11.87 4.29 2.20
CA GLY A 251 11.49 5.70 2.07
C GLY A 251 10.24 5.98 1.23
N ASN A 252 9.65 4.97 0.64
CA ASN A 252 8.56 5.10 -0.33
C ASN A 252 7.40 4.15 -0.05
N ILE A 253 7.05 4.01 1.22
CA ILE A 253 5.96 3.15 1.67
C ILE A 253 4.67 3.97 1.80
N CYS A 254 3.55 3.34 1.53
CA CYS A 254 2.22 3.89 1.76
C CYS A 254 1.20 2.78 2.03
N TRP A 255 0.03 3.16 2.49
CA TRP A 255 -1.11 2.29 2.63
C TRP A 255 -2.00 2.37 1.39
N TYR A 256 -2.55 1.24 0.97
CA TYR A 256 -3.53 1.08 -0.09
C TYR A 256 -4.85 0.60 0.51
N THR A 257 -5.95 1.20 0.12
CA THR A 257 -7.26 0.86 0.67
C THR A 257 -8.39 1.11 -0.34
N ASN A 258 -9.53 0.47 -0.09
CA ASN A 258 -10.82 0.80 -0.71
C ASN A 258 -11.87 1.18 0.36
N LEU A 259 -11.43 1.38 1.61
CA LEU A 259 -12.27 1.88 2.69
C LEU A 259 -12.42 3.39 2.56
N ASP A 260 -13.64 3.88 2.61
CA ASP A 260 -13.89 5.31 2.51
C ASP A 260 -13.30 6.10 3.68
N ILE A 261 -12.52 7.15 3.37
CA ILE A 261 -11.79 7.99 4.34
C ILE A 261 -11.95 9.47 4.03
N LYS A 262 -11.92 10.29 5.07
CA LYS A 262 -12.06 11.75 4.92
C LYS A 262 -11.02 12.36 3.98
N LYS A 263 -9.76 11.92 4.08
CA LYS A 263 -8.64 12.41 3.25
C LYS A 263 -8.98 12.40 1.75
N ARG A 264 -9.74 11.40 1.31
CA ARG A 264 -10.14 11.26 -0.09
C ARG A 264 -11.08 12.36 -0.57
N HIS A 265 -11.84 12.93 0.34
CA HIS A 265 -12.86 13.98 0.08
C HIS A 265 -12.36 15.37 0.48
N GLU A 266 -11.09 15.50 0.84
CA GLU A 266 -10.49 16.79 1.17
C GLU A 266 -10.09 17.51 -0.12
N ASP A 267 -10.60 18.72 -0.28
CA ASP A 267 -10.26 19.56 -1.41
C ASP A 267 -8.83 20.09 -1.29
N MET A 268 -8.12 20.06 -2.40
CA MET A 268 -6.81 20.70 -2.48
C MET A 268 -6.98 22.22 -2.53
N ILE A 269 -6.38 22.91 -1.58
CA ILE A 269 -6.31 24.38 -1.57
C ILE A 269 -5.24 24.81 -2.58
N LEU A 270 -5.69 25.39 -3.69
CA LEU A 270 -4.85 25.81 -4.81
C LEU A 270 -4.94 27.33 -4.99
N VAL A 271 -3.81 27.99 -5.12
CA VAL A 271 -3.74 29.46 -5.16
C VAL A 271 -3.02 30.00 -6.42
N LYS A 272 -2.38 29.12 -7.18
CA LYS A 272 -1.70 29.52 -8.43
C LYS A 272 -2.74 29.76 -9.53
N LYS A 273 -2.49 30.76 -10.36
CA LYS A 273 -3.27 31.04 -11.56
C LYS A 273 -2.52 30.61 -12.80
N TYR A 274 -3.28 30.23 -13.80
CA TYR A 274 -2.71 29.85 -15.09
C TYR A 274 -2.11 31.07 -15.81
N SER A 275 -0.93 30.89 -16.39
CA SER A 275 -0.42 31.73 -17.47
C SER A 275 0.44 30.87 -18.41
N PRO A 276 0.43 31.19 -19.73
CA PRO A 276 1.22 30.41 -20.71
C PRO A 276 2.72 30.39 -20.42
N GLU A 277 3.25 31.42 -19.77
CA GLU A 277 4.66 31.54 -19.42
C GLU A 277 5.07 30.58 -18.29
N MET A 278 4.15 30.35 -17.34
CA MET A 278 4.40 29.49 -16.17
C MET A 278 4.11 28.01 -16.47
N TYR A 279 3.17 27.73 -17.36
CA TYR A 279 2.69 26.38 -17.64
C TYR A 279 2.83 26.06 -19.13
N PRO A 280 4.01 25.60 -19.56
CA PRO A 280 4.22 25.26 -20.97
C PRO A 280 3.33 24.10 -21.40
N ARG A 281 2.89 24.14 -22.65
CA ARG A 281 2.12 23.03 -23.24
C ARG A 281 3.07 21.92 -23.69
N TYR A 282 2.59 20.69 -23.62
CA TYR A 282 3.29 19.59 -24.25
C TYR A 282 3.18 19.66 -25.77
N ASP A 283 4.21 19.15 -26.45
CA ASP A 283 4.24 19.13 -27.90
C ASP A 283 3.37 17.97 -28.48
N ASN A 284 3.22 16.91 -27.71
CA ASN A 284 2.52 15.68 -28.11
C ASN A 284 1.26 15.36 -27.33
N TYR A 285 0.86 16.20 -26.41
CA TYR A 285 -0.39 16.08 -25.68
C TYR A 285 -1.06 17.46 -25.59
N ASP A 286 -2.33 17.54 -25.88
CA ASP A 286 -3.08 18.79 -25.66
C ASP A 286 -3.33 19.00 -24.16
N ALA A 287 -2.25 19.28 -23.44
CA ALA A 287 -2.22 19.47 -22.01
C ALA A 287 -1.06 20.39 -21.61
N ILE A 288 -1.14 20.98 -20.43
CA ILE A 288 -0.08 21.79 -19.84
C ILE A 288 0.79 20.97 -18.89
N GLU A 289 2.07 21.35 -18.78
CA GLU A 289 2.98 20.79 -17.78
C GLU A 289 2.82 21.49 -16.45
N VAL A 290 2.61 20.70 -15.39
CA VAL A 290 2.60 21.15 -13.99
C VAL A 290 3.72 20.43 -13.25
N SER A 291 4.78 21.13 -12.92
CA SER A 291 6.00 20.52 -12.37
C SER A 291 5.85 20.04 -10.91
N LYS A 292 4.96 20.68 -10.13
CA LYS A 292 4.69 20.33 -8.72
C LYS A 292 3.19 20.30 -8.46
N VAL A 293 2.74 19.39 -7.61
CA VAL A 293 1.33 19.27 -7.22
C VAL A 293 0.79 20.57 -6.60
N ALA A 294 1.61 21.27 -5.81
CA ALA A 294 1.24 22.56 -5.22
C ALA A 294 1.09 23.71 -6.23
N ASP A 295 1.57 23.50 -7.45
CA ASP A 295 1.49 24.51 -8.52
C ASP A 295 0.35 24.22 -9.52
N ILE A 296 -0.56 23.31 -9.22
CA ILE A 296 -1.78 23.10 -10.03
C ILE A 296 -2.56 24.40 -10.06
N PRO A 297 -2.84 24.99 -11.27
CA PRO A 297 -3.58 26.25 -11.37
C PRO A 297 -5.04 26.06 -10.98
N CYS A 298 -5.57 26.97 -10.16
CA CYS A 298 -6.95 26.90 -9.66
C CYS A 298 -8.00 27.33 -10.69
N ASP A 299 -7.59 27.94 -11.79
CA ASP A 299 -8.47 28.56 -12.80
C ASP A 299 -8.35 27.98 -14.22
N TYR A 300 -7.65 26.85 -14.38
CA TYR A 300 -7.44 26.24 -15.69
C TYR A 300 -8.40 25.09 -15.97
N LYS A 301 -9.26 25.22 -16.98
CA LYS A 301 -10.26 24.20 -17.35
C LYS A 301 -9.70 23.03 -18.16
N GLY A 302 -8.54 23.19 -18.77
CA GLY A 302 -7.94 22.21 -19.66
C GLY A 302 -7.26 21.07 -18.94
N ILE A 303 -6.61 20.20 -19.71
CA ILE A 303 -5.91 19.02 -19.21
C ILE A 303 -4.52 19.42 -18.69
N MET A 304 -4.15 18.83 -17.58
CA MET A 304 -2.89 19.10 -16.87
C MET A 304 -2.12 17.81 -16.66
N GLY A 305 -0.83 17.78 -17.00
CA GLY A 305 0.08 16.71 -16.66
C GLY A 305 0.76 17.01 -15.32
N VAL A 306 0.42 16.26 -14.29
CA VAL A 306 0.90 16.45 -12.91
C VAL A 306 1.83 15.31 -12.47
N PRO A 307 2.73 15.52 -11.49
CA PRO A 307 3.54 14.46 -10.91
C PRO A 307 2.69 13.34 -10.30
N ILE A 308 3.21 12.10 -10.31
CA ILE A 308 2.52 10.94 -9.75
C ILE A 308 2.19 11.07 -8.25
N THR A 309 2.94 11.92 -7.53
CA THR A 309 2.67 12.25 -6.13
C THR A 309 1.32 12.95 -5.90
N PHE A 310 0.66 13.40 -6.98
CA PHE A 310 -0.72 13.87 -6.95
C PHE A 310 -1.68 12.83 -6.35
N MET A 311 -1.42 11.53 -6.58
CA MET A 311 -2.28 10.44 -6.09
C MET A 311 -2.45 10.42 -4.57
N ASP A 312 -1.50 10.98 -3.82
CA ASP A 312 -1.59 11.09 -2.36
C ASP A 312 -2.62 12.13 -1.90
N LYS A 313 -2.96 13.09 -2.77
CA LYS A 313 -3.89 14.19 -2.48
C LYS A 313 -5.11 14.21 -3.39
N TYR A 314 -5.31 13.14 -4.15
CA TYR A 314 -6.39 13.06 -5.11
C TYR A 314 -7.76 13.05 -4.43
N SER A 315 -8.59 14.03 -4.78
CA SER A 315 -10.02 14.10 -4.45
C SER A 315 -10.84 13.88 -5.74
N PRO A 316 -11.71 12.87 -5.80
CA PRO A 316 -12.52 12.58 -6.98
C PRO A 316 -13.65 13.61 -7.21
N GLU A 317 -14.00 14.39 -6.19
CA GLU A 317 -14.95 15.50 -6.32
C GLU A 317 -14.31 16.69 -7.04
N GLN A 318 -13.02 16.92 -6.83
CA GLN A 318 -12.31 18.05 -7.42
C GLN A 318 -11.71 17.72 -8.79
N PHE A 319 -11.16 16.52 -8.96
CA PHE A 319 -10.45 16.13 -10.18
C PHE A 319 -10.93 14.80 -10.76
N VAL A 320 -10.77 14.67 -12.07
CA VAL A 320 -10.86 13.40 -12.79
C VAL A 320 -9.48 13.04 -13.34
N ILE A 321 -9.08 11.78 -13.18
CA ILE A 321 -7.86 11.23 -13.77
C ILE A 321 -8.20 10.68 -15.15
N LEU A 322 -7.52 11.19 -16.18
CA LEU A 322 -7.76 10.81 -17.57
C LEU A 322 -6.84 9.68 -18.04
N GLY A 323 -5.68 9.54 -17.41
CA GLY A 323 -4.70 8.52 -17.75
C GLY A 323 -3.30 8.87 -17.25
N ARG A 324 -2.31 8.10 -17.67
CA ARG A 324 -0.92 8.34 -17.30
C ARG A 324 0.03 8.21 -18.47
N ARG A 325 1.10 8.97 -18.42
CA ARG A 325 2.22 8.82 -19.34
C ARG A 325 2.89 7.45 -19.16
N GLY A 326 3.28 6.84 -20.29
CA GLY A 326 4.05 5.58 -20.32
C GLY A 326 3.24 4.37 -20.76
N ASP A 327 1.94 4.49 -20.88
CA ASP A 327 1.06 3.52 -21.51
C ASP A 327 0.82 3.92 -22.98
N LEU A 328 1.58 3.28 -23.89
CA LEU A 328 1.49 3.60 -25.32
C LEU A 328 0.15 3.14 -25.91
N GLU A 329 -0.37 1.99 -25.47
CA GLU A 329 -1.65 1.46 -25.90
C GLU A 329 -2.78 2.43 -25.54
N TRP A 330 -2.79 2.90 -24.29
CA TRP A 330 -3.73 3.93 -23.86
C TRP A 330 -3.58 5.22 -24.69
N ALA A 331 -2.35 5.71 -24.87
CA ALA A 331 -2.11 6.96 -25.60
C ALA A 331 -2.60 6.88 -27.04
N GLN A 332 -2.44 5.74 -27.71
CA GLN A 332 -2.84 5.57 -29.11
C GLN A 332 -4.31 5.24 -29.31
N ASN A 333 -4.91 4.47 -28.40
CA ASN A 333 -6.25 3.91 -28.59
C ASN A 333 -7.34 4.62 -27.79
N GLU A 334 -7.01 5.17 -26.62
CA GLU A 334 -8.01 5.73 -25.68
C GLU A 334 -7.83 7.24 -25.42
N CYS A 335 -6.61 7.76 -25.62
CA CYS A 335 -6.31 9.16 -25.32
C CYS A 335 -6.68 10.09 -26.48
N THR A 336 -7.73 10.85 -26.33
CA THR A 336 -8.22 11.79 -27.36
C THR A 336 -7.37 13.06 -27.52
N PHE A 337 -6.47 13.33 -26.58
CA PHE A 337 -5.61 14.53 -26.54
C PHE A 337 -4.14 14.22 -26.83
N TYR A 338 -3.80 13.01 -27.30
CA TYR A 338 -2.47 12.63 -27.72
C TYR A 338 -2.30 12.78 -29.24
N THR A 339 -1.22 13.46 -29.64
CA THR A 339 -0.81 13.58 -31.04
C THR A 339 0.57 12.98 -31.22
N PRO A 340 0.74 11.86 -31.91
CA PRO A 340 2.08 11.28 -32.09
C PRO A 340 2.98 12.22 -32.88
N PRO A 341 4.25 12.45 -32.45
CA PRO A 341 5.20 13.23 -33.20
C PRO A 341 5.46 12.63 -34.59
N SER A 342 5.79 13.46 -35.57
CA SER A 342 6.18 12.99 -36.92
C SER A 342 7.37 12.03 -36.86
N ALA A 343 7.49 11.14 -37.85
CA ALA A 343 8.58 10.16 -37.91
C ALA A 343 9.97 10.84 -37.92
N GLU A 344 10.08 12.01 -38.54
CA GLU A 344 11.32 12.79 -38.55
C GLU A 344 11.65 13.31 -37.16
N LEU A 345 10.67 13.87 -36.46
CA LEU A 345 10.82 14.39 -35.11
C LEU A 345 11.17 13.28 -34.11
N GLN A 346 10.53 12.10 -34.24
CA GLN A 346 10.87 10.91 -33.45
C GLN A 346 12.33 10.49 -33.65
N LYS A 347 12.82 10.48 -34.90
CA LYS A 347 14.22 10.16 -35.22
C LYS A 347 15.18 11.18 -34.59
N LYS A 348 14.87 12.47 -34.71
CA LYS A 348 15.63 13.57 -34.08
C LYS A 348 15.72 13.40 -32.58
N TYR A 349 14.59 13.21 -31.90
CA TYR A 349 14.55 13.10 -30.43
C TYR A 349 15.24 11.84 -29.91
N LYS A 350 15.09 10.72 -30.62
CA LYS A 350 15.77 9.48 -30.26
C LYS A 350 17.31 9.58 -30.42
N ALA A 351 17.77 10.37 -31.38
CA ALA A 351 19.20 10.64 -31.56
C ALA A 351 19.77 11.52 -30.42
N MET A 352 18.97 12.49 -29.94
CA MET A 352 19.35 13.38 -28.85
C MET A 352 19.27 12.69 -27.47
N ASN A 353 18.32 11.75 -27.30
CA ASN A 353 18.13 11.02 -26.04
C ASN A 353 17.72 9.56 -26.34
N LYS A 354 18.65 8.62 -26.09
CA LYS A 354 18.44 7.18 -26.31
C LYS A 354 17.30 6.59 -25.49
N THR A 355 16.94 7.21 -24.35
CA THR A 355 15.84 6.77 -23.49
C THR A 355 14.48 7.34 -23.90
N TRP A 356 14.46 8.25 -24.89
CA TRP A 356 13.22 8.84 -25.36
C TRP A 356 12.27 7.77 -25.93
N ARG A 357 10.98 7.95 -25.66
CA ARG A 357 9.90 7.11 -26.19
C ARG A 357 8.79 8.03 -26.71
N VAL A 358 8.08 7.59 -27.73
CA VAL A 358 7.04 8.37 -28.43
C VAL A 358 5.92 8.85 -27.51
N GLN A 359 5.56 8.06 -26.50
CA GLN A 359 4.53 8.40 -25.51
C GLN A 359 5.05 9.25 -24.32
N ASN A 360 6.34 9.60 -24.29
CA ASN A 360 6.85 10.46 -23.23
C ASN A 360 6.23 11.86 -23.36
N THR A 361 5.92 12.46 -22.23
CA THR A 361 5.61 13.89 -22.16
C THR A 361 6.90 14.69 -22.30
N TYR A 362 6.89 15.70 -23.13
CA TYR A 362 8.00 16.63 -23.28
C TYR A 362 7.52 18.01 -23.66
N VAL A 363 8.27 19.00 -23.22
CA VAL A 363 8.16 20.40 -23.62
C VAL A 363 9.43 20.79 -24.36
N LEU A 364 9.30 21.66 -25.35
CA LEU A 364 10.46 22.21 -26.05
C LEU A 364 11.05 23.36 -25.26
N ASP A 365 12.36 23.36 -25.07
CA ASP A 365 13.05 24.53 -24.54
C ASP A 365 13.15 25.65 -25.60
N LYS A 366 13.76 26.79 -25.20
CA LYS A 366 13.93 27.97 -26.08
C LYS A 366 14.68 27.66 -27.38
N ASN A 367 15.45 26.57 -27.43
CA ASN A 367 16.25 26.14 -28.58
C ASN A 367 15.53 25.01 -29.38
N GLY A 368 14.30 24.68 -29.05
CA GLY A 368 13.57 23.57 -29.65
C GLY A 368 14.10 22.19 -29.26
N VAL A 369 14.79 22.07 -28.12
CA VAL A 369 15.29 20.81 -27.58
C VAL A 369 14.24 20.21 -26.65
N PRO A 370 13.83 18.95 -26.85
CA PRO A 370 12.84 18.30 -26.01
C PRO A 370 13.37 18.02 -24.61
N GLN A 371 12.72 18.58 -23.64
CA GLN A 371 12.93 18.32 -22.21
C GLN A 371 11.90 17.29 -21.76
N ILE A 372 12.36 16.06 -21.46
CA ILE A 372 11.48 14.98 -21.01
C ILE A 372 11.11 15.22 -19.55
N THR A 373 9.81 15.24 -19.27
CA THR A 373 9.32 15.31 -17.89
C THR A 373 9.35 13.93 -17.24
N TYR A 374 9.40 13.86 -15.92
CA TYR A 374 9.19 12.63 -15.18
C TYR A 374 7.77 12.09 -15.40
N GLY A 375 7.48 10.87 -14.89
CA GLY A 375 6.15 10.28 -15.00
C GLY A 375 5.03 11.24 -14.65
N ARG A 376 4.05 11.39 -15.54
CA ARG A 376 2.91 12.30 -15.37
C ARG A 376 1.61 11.53 -15.36
N ILE A 377 0.68 12.03 -14.55
CA ILE A 377 -0.74 11.69 -14.59
C ILE A 377 -1.45 12.86 -15.25
N PHE A 378 -2.37 12.57 -16.16
CA PHE A 378 -3.21 13.57 -16.79
C PHE A 378 -4.51 13.72 -16.01
N ILE A 379 -4.78 14.93 -15.58
CA ILE A 379 -5.97 15.30 -14.81
C ILE A 379 -6.68 16.51 -15.43
N ARG A 380 -7.93 16.69 -15.08
CA ARG A 380 -8.65 17.95 -15.21
C ARG A 380 -9.59 18.11 -14.02
N TYR A 381 -10.07 19.31 -13.81
CA TYR A 381 -11.18 19.52 -12.87
C TYR A 381 -12.43 18.76 -13.30
N THR A 382 -13.24 18.32 -12.36
CA THR A 382 -14.56 17.76 -12.66
C THR A 382 -15.49 18.88 -13.14
N ASP A 383 -16.47 18.51 -14.00
CA ASP A 383 -17.44 19.48 -14.49
C ASP A 383 -18.28 20.06 -13.33
N GLN A 384 -18.55 19.23 -12.31
CA GLN A 384 -19.26 19.67 -11.11
C GLN A 384 -18.43 20.67 -10.29
N TRP A 385 -17.11 20.45 -10.16
CA TRP A 385 -16.24 21.40 -9.48
C TRP A 385 -16.25 22.75 -10.17
N ILE A 386 -16.08 22.77 -11.49
CA ILE A 386 -16.12 24.01 -12.30
C ILE A 386 -17.46 24.72 -12.13
N ALA A 387 -18.57 23.97 -12.16
CA ALA A 387 -19.91 24.56 -12.00
C ALA A 387 -20.14 25.16 -10.60
N ASN A 388 -19.53 24.58 -9.57
CA ASN A 388 -19.65 25.06 -8.20
C ASN A 388 -18.71 26.25 -7.88
N HIS A 389 -17.69 26.49 -8.70
CA HIS A 389 -16.69 27.56 -8.50
C HIS A 389 -16.57 28.48 -9.74
N PRO A 390 -17.67 29.04 -10.25
CA PRO A 390 -17.66 29.81 -11.51
C PRO A 390 -16.77 31.05 -11.45
N GLU A 391 -16.51 31.60 -10.28
CA GLU A 391 -15.65 32.77 -10.09
C GLU A 391 -14.17 32.46 -10.38
N ASP A 392 -13.70 31.27 -10.13
CA ASP A 392 -12.32 30.86 -10.40
C ASP A 392 -12.09 30.60 -11.89
N PHE A 393 -13.11 30.16 -12.60
CA PHE A 393 -13.04 29.74 -14.00
C PHE A 393 -13.63 30.74 -15.00
N LYS A 394 -13.76 32.03 -14.61
CA LYS A 394 -14.12 33.08 -15.55
C LYS A 394 -13.05 33.22 -16.61
N GLU A 395 -13.46 33.20 -17.88
CA GLU A 395 -12.55 33.53 -18.96
C GLU A 395 -11.97 34.92 -18.68
N VAL A 396 -10.64 35.01 -18.58
CA VAL A 396 -9.95 36.29 -18.62
C VAL A 396 -10.26 36.84 -20.02
N GLN A 397 -11.15 37.81 -20.12
CA GLN A 397 -11.37 38.54 -21.37
C GLN A 397 -10.01 39.11 -21.75
N SER A 398 -9.41 38.54 -22.80
CA SER A 398 -8.17 38.96 -23.43
C SER A 398 -8.30 40.32 -24.07
#